data_5dc8d4b0baa4c465d6c487436514f323
#
_entry.id   5dc8d4b0baa4c465d6c487436514f323
#
_cell.length_a   1.000
_cell.length_b   1.000
_cell.length_c   1.000
_cell.angle_alpha   90.00
_cell.angle_beta   90.00
_cell.angle_gamma   90.00
#
_symmetry.space_group_name_H-M   'P 1'
#
loop_
_entity.id
_entity.type
_entity.pdbx_description
1 polymer ?
#
loop_
_entity_poly.entity_id
_entity_poly.type
_entity_poly.pdbx_seq_one_letter_code
_entity_poly.pdbx_strand_id
1 'polypeptide(L)'
;QKYGDKNKFQEEVEEVLKGVPVQYVVGNVDFYHSQLEVNPSVLIPRFETEELCEKVIQRLKQKKKKELSIADIGTGSGCIAITMKQEFPQAKVVGTDISKEALEVAKRNGEKNKVDIEWLEGDLLEPLSGTFDCIISNPPYIDKHDSAVMDMVKQYEPHLALFAEEQGYACYHKILKNIKPYLKTNYLIAFEIGYQQRQHLEKYAKELFPDAIVEVKKDLSGNDRFLLIDKEE
;
A
#
# COMPACT_ATOMS: atom_id res chain seq x y z
N GLN A 1 1.32 -18.79 -33.95
CA GLN A 1 1.20 -18.82 -32.47
C GLN A 1 0.56 -17.51 -31.95
N LYS A 2 -0.62 -17.16 -32.44
CA LYS A 2 -1.30 -15.90 -32.03
C LYS A 2 -2.50 -16.14 -31.10
N TYR A 3 -2.82 -17.38 -30.78
CA TYR A 3 -3.91 -17.73 -29.88
C TYR A 3 -3.36 -18.74 -28.88
N GLY A 4 -3.41 -18.38 -27.59
CA GLY A 4 -3.03 -19.25 -26.49
C GLY A 4 -3.83 -20.56 -26.49
N ASP A 5 -3.44 -21.48 -25.62
CA ASP A 5 -4.10 -22.76 -25.47
C ASP A 5 -5.61 -22.55 -25.21
N LYS A 6 -6.43 -23.07 -26.13
CA LYS A 6 -7.89 -22.89 -26.10
C LYS A 6 -8.53 -23.55 -24.87
N ASN A 7 -7.92 -24.63 -24.37
CA ASN A 7 -8.37 -25.30 -23.16
C ASN A 7 -8.06 -24.44 -21.92
N LYS A 8 -6.86 -23.89 -21.83
CA LYS A 8 -6.48 -22.98 -20.77
C LYS A 8 -7.39 -21.74 -20.70
N PHE A 9 -7.71 -21.15 -21.86
CA PHE A 9 -8.64 -20.02 -21.92
C PHE A 9 -10.03 -20.38 -21.42
N GLN A 10 -10.53 -21.59 -21.74
CA GLN A 10 -11.83 -22.04 -21.25
C GLN A 10 -11.83 -22.24 -19.73
N GLU A 11 -10.76 -22.84 -19.17
CA GLU A 11 -10.58 -23.01 -17.73
C GLU A 11 -10.54 -21.64 -17.03
N GLU A 12 -9.77 -20.67 -17.55
CA GLU A 12 -9.69 -19.31 -17.03
C GLU A 12 -11.05 -18.59 -17.03
N VAL A 13 -11.82 -18.73 -18.10
CA VAL A 13 -13.20 -18.18 -18.19
C VAL A 13 -14.11 -18.85 -17.14
N GLU A 14 -14.03 -20.15 -16.96
CA GLU A 14 -14.82 -20.85 -15.94
C GLU A 14 -14.49 -20.37 -14.52
N GLU A 15 -13.22 -20.12 -14.20
CA GLU A 15 -12.83 -19.57 -12.89
C GLU A 15 -13.42 -18.17 -12.68
N VAL A 16 -13.35 -17.30 -13.68
CA VAL A 16 -13.96 -15.96 -13.61
C VAL A 16 -15.49 -16.05 -13.42
N LEU A 17 -16.16 -16.98 -14.13
CA LEU A 17 -17.59 -17.20 -13.98
C LEU A 17 -17.99 -17.74 -12.59
N LYS A 18 -17.08 -18.41 -11.89
CA LYS A 18 -17.25 -18.83 -10.48
C LYS A 18 -17.03 -17.66 -9.50
N GLY A 19 -16.61 -16.48 -9.98
CA GLY A 19 -16.38 -15.28 -9.18
C GLY A 19 -14.93 -15.04 -8.75
N VAL A 20 -13.97 -15.84 -9.23
CA VAL A 20 -12.54 -15.59 -8.98
C VAL A 20 -12.15 -14.28 -9.68
N PRO A 21 -11.47 -13.34 -8.98
CA PRO A 21 -10.98 -12.10 -9.60
C PRO A 21 -10.13 -12.38 -10.84
N VAL A 22 -10.41 -11.71 -11.94
CA VAL A 22 -9.70 -11.92 -13.20
C VAL A 22 -8.19 -11.75 -13.06
N GLN A 23 -7.75 -10.84 -12.18
CA GLN A 23 -6.33 -10.62 -11.90
C GLN A 23 -5.65 -11.85 -11.30
N TYR A 24 -6.34 -12.59 -10.42
CA TYR A 24 -5.80 -13.84 -9.88
C TYR A 24 -5.79 -14.97 -10.90
N VAL A 25 -6.80 -15.01 -11.77
CA VAL A 25 -6.85 -16.02 -12.86
C VAL A 25 -5.71 -15.78 -13.85
N VAL A 26 -5.49 -14.52 -14.25
CA VAL A 26 -4.42 -14.12 -15.17
C VAL A 26 -3.04 -14.11 -14.46
N GLY A 27 -3.03 -13.97 -13.13
CA GLY A 27 -1.83 -13.97 -12.30
C GLY A 27 -1.04 -12.67 -12.32
N ASN A 28 -1.59 -11.61 -12.90
CA ASN A 28 -0.91 -10.31 -12.92
C ASN A 28 -1.90 -9.13 -13.04
N VAL A 29 -1.38 -7.94 -12.72
CA VAL A 29 -2.07 -6.66 -12.84
C VAL A 29 -1.09 -5.57 -13.24
N ASP A 30 -1.54 -4.62 -14.06
CA ASP A 30 -0.78 -3.41 -14.31
C ASP A 30 -0.98 -2.43 -13.15
N PHE A 31 0.09 -1.83 -12.67
CA PHE A 31 0.09 -0.82 -11.61
C PHE A 31 1.16 0.21 -11.91
N TYR A 32 0.74 1.46 -12.03
CA TYR A 32 1.61 2.60 -12.39
C TYR A 32 2.41 2.30 -13.68
N HIS A 33 3.71 2.08 -13.59
CA HIS A 33 4.56 1.74 -14.74
C HIS A 33 5.01 0.28 -14.73
N SER A 34 4.44 -0.56 -13.88
CA SER A 34 4.86 -1.93 -13.64
C SER A 34 3.76 -2.94 -13.94
N GLN A 35 4.16 -4.12 -14.38
CA GLN A 35 3.30 -5.29 -14.35
C GLN A 35 3.70 -6.15 -13.14
N LEU A 36 2.76 -6.35 -12.23
CA LEU A 36 2.95 -7.06 -10.98
C LEU A 36 2.28 -8.44 -11.01
N GLU A 37 2.98 -9.44 -10.51
CA GLU A 37 2.38 -10.73 -10.16
C GLU A 37 1.43 -10.54 -8.98
N VAL A 38 0.26 -11.17 -9.06
CA VAL A 38 -0.71 -11.25 -7.96
C VAL A 38 -1.27 -12.65 -7.84
N ASN A 39 -1.56 -13.04 -6.61
CA ASN A 39 -2.22 -14.29 -6.26
C ASN A 39 -3.00 -14.08 -4.95
N PRO A 40 -3.76 -15.08 -4.44
CA PRO A 40 -4.55 -14.94 -3.22
C PRO A 40 -3.78 -14.60 -1.92
N SER A 41 -2.45 -14.52 -1.96
CA SER A 41 -1.63 -14.11 -0.81
C SER A 41 -1.49 -12.59 -0.69
N VAL A 42 -1.89 -11.80 -1.70
CA VAL A 42 -1.74 -10.34 -1.72
C VAL A 42 -3.04 -9.67 -2.16
N LEU A 43 -3.30 -8.49 -1.61
CA LEU A 43 -4.36 -7.62 -2.13
C LEU A 43 -4.07 -7.27 -3.59
N ILE A 44 -5.09 -7.34 -4.44
CA ILE A 44 -4.98 -6.84 -5.81
C ILE A 44 -4.77 -5.33 -5.75
N PRO A 45 -3.65 -4.78 -6.28
CA PRO A 45 -3.40 -3.35 -6.32
C PRO A 45 -4.56 -2.55 -6.90
N ARG A 46 -4.94 -1.46 -6.25
CA ARG A 46 -6.09 -0.61 -6.62
C ARG A 46 -5.61 0.68 -7.27
N PHE A 47 -6.49 1.26 -8.08
CA PHE A 47 -6.21 2.52 -8.74
C PHE A 47 -6.01 3.68 -7.74
N GLU A 48 -6.76 3.70 -6.64
CA GLU A 48 -6.60 4.69 -5.57
C GLU A 48 -5.18 4.63 -4.95
N THR A 49 -4.58 3.44 -4.90
CA THR A 49 -3.21 3.28 -4.41
C THR A 49 -2.18 3.87 -5.39
N GLU A 50 -2.45 3.86 -6.71
CA GLU A 50 -1.63 4.63 -7.69
C GLU A 50 -1.71 6.14 -7.43
N GLU A 51 -2.91 6.65 -7.13
CA GLU A 51 -3.10 8.06 -6.79
C GLU A 51 -2.36 8.45 -5.49
N LEU A 52 -2.31 7.55 -4.49
CA LEU A 52 -1.49 7.75 -3.29
C LEU A 52 -0.02 7.90 -3.67
N CYS A 53 0.49 6.97 -4.50
CA CYS A 53 1.87 7.03 -5.00
C CYS A 53 2.15 8.36 -5.70
N GLU A 54 1.27 8.81 -6.59
CA GLU A 54 1.43 10.07 -7.30
C GLU A 54 1.54 11.28 -6.36
N LYS A 55 0.66 11.36 -5.35
CA LYS A 55 0.68 12.44 -4.36
C LYS A 55 1.99 12.46 -3.56
N VAL A 56 2.47 11.28 -3.15
CA VAL A 56 3.74 11.13 -2.44
C VAL A 56 4.91 11.54 -3.33
N ILE A 57 4.95 11.07 -4.57
CA ILE A 57 6.01 11.40 -5.55
C ILE A 57 6.09 12.90 -5.77
N GLN A 58 4.95 13.56 -5.97
CA GLN A 58 4.88 15.02 -6.14
C GLN A 58 5.47 15.75 -4.94
N ARG A 59 5.12 15.35 -3.70
CA ARG A 59 5.64 15.96 -2.47
C ARG A 59 7.16 15.72 -2.31
N LEU A 60 7.63 14.50 -2.51
CA LEU A 60 9.04 14.18 -2.38
C LEU A 60 9.91 14.88 -3.43
N LYS A 61 9.41 15.05 -4.66
CA LYS A 61 10.10 15.81 -5.71
C LYS A 61 10.23 17.30 -5.36
N GLN A 62 9.25 17.87 -4.66
CA GLN A 62 9.31 19.26 -4.17
C GLN A 62 10.40 19.47 -3.10
N LYS A 63 10.64 18.46 -2.26
CA LYS A 63 11.68 18.50 -1.22
C LYS A 63 13.11 18.52 -1.77
N LYS A 64 13.33 18.24 -3.07
CA LYS A 64 14.63 18.28 -3.79
C LYS A 64 15.77 17.53 -3.09
N LYS A 65 15.47 16.53 -2.29
CA LYS A 65 16.43 15.73 -1.56
C LYS A 65 17.05 14.68 -2.48
N LYS A 66 18.38 14.55 -2.47
CA LYS A 66 19.11 13.62 -3.36
C LYS A 66 19.01 12.17 -2.86
N GLU A 67 19.11 11.97 -1.57
CA GLU A 67 19.09 10.65 -0.94
C GLU A 67 17.87 10.54 -0.03
N LEU A 68 16.91 9.75 -0.46
CA LEU A 68 15.69 9.48 0.29
C LEU A 68 15.76 8.11 0.96
N SER A 69 15.15 8.00 2.14
CA SER A 69 14.84 6.72 2.79
C SER A 69 13.32 6.61 2.87
N ILE A 70 12.75 5.57 2.30
CA ILE A 70 11.30 5.38 2.15
C ILE A 70 10.93 4.02 2.72
N ALA A 71 9.88 3.95 3.53
CA ALA A 71 9.33 2.68 4.02
C ALA A 71 7.88 2.53 3.55
N ASP A 72 7.55 1.36 3.06
CA ASP A 72 6.20 0.91 2.68
C ASP A 72 5.73 -0.13 3.70
N ILE A 73 4.72 0.19 4.49
CA ILE A 73 4.24 -0.62 5.60
C ILE A 73 3.01 -1.41 5.18
N GLY A 74 3.07 -2.74 5.30
CA GLY A 74 2.06 -3.64 4.75
C GLY A 74 2.17 -3.68 3.23
N THR A 75 3.35 -3.99 2.71
CA THR A 75 3.72 -3.82 1.30
C THR A 75 2.94 -4.71 0.33
N GLY A 76 2.37 -5.83 0.80
CA GLY A 76 1.57 -6.75 0.00
C GLY A 76 2.32 -7.25 -1.23
N SER A 77 1.83 -6.91 -2.42
CA SER A 77 2.49 -7.25 -3.70
C SER A 77 3.77 -6.46 -3.99
N GLY A 78 4.12 -5.48 -3.14
CA GLY A 78 5.24 -4.57 -3.35
C GLY A 78 4.92 -3.37 -4.24
N CYS A 79 3.67 -3.14 -4.59
CA CYS A 79 3.28 -2.15 -5.60
C CYS A 79 3.75 -0.72 -5.26
N ILE A 80 3.58 -0.28 -4.01
CA ILE A 80 4.04 1.04 -3.54
C ILE A 80 5.56 1.10 -3.52
N ALA A 81 6.22 0.13 -2.85
CA ALA A 81 7.68 0.10 -2.72
C ALA A 81 8.39 0.09 -4.08
N ILE A 82 7.90 -0.71 -5.03
CA ILE A 82 8.44 -0.80 -6.40
C ILE A 82 8.28 0.53 -7.13
N THR A 83 7.09 1.14 -7.07
CA THR A 83 6.83 2.46 -7.67
C THR A 83 7.76 3.52 -7.09
N MET A 84 7.91 3.57 -5.75
CA MET A 84 8.82 4.52 -5.11
C MET A 84 10.27 4.31 -5.53
N LYS A 85 10.72 3.06 -5.67
CA LYS A 85 12.09 2.77 -6.09
C LYS A 85 12.35 3.12 -7.56
N GLN A 86 11.35 2.95 -8.43
CA GLN A 86 11.46 3.36 -9.84
C GLN A 86 11.51 4.88 -10.01
N GLU A 87 10.68 5.61 -9.26
CA GLU A 87 10.62 7.07 -9.30
C GLU A 87 11.83 7.75 -8.62
N PHE A 88 12.42 7.07 -7.63
CA PHE A 88 13.60 7.52 -6.89
C PHE A 88 14.69 6.44 -6.88
N PRO A 89 15.40 6.21 -8.00
CA PRO A 89 16.34 5.09 -8.12
C PRO A 89 17.47 5.09 -7.07
N GLN A 90 17.84 6.26 -6.54
CA GLN A 90 18.86 6.41 -5.50
C GLN A 90 18.29 6.28 -4.08
N ALA A 91 16.98 6.16 -3.92
CA ALA A 91 16.39 6.01 -2.59
C ALA A 91 16.72 4.64 -1.99
N LYS A 92 16.93 4.62 -0.66
CA LYS A 92 16.81 3.39 0.11
C LYS A 92 15.32 3.13 0.32
N VAL A 93 14.81 2.01 -0.20
CA VAL A 93 13.41 1.62 -0.05
C VAL A 93 13.33 0.32 0.74
N VAL A 94 12.43 0.29 1.71
CA VAL A 94 12.14 -0.87 2.55
C VAL A 94 10.64 -1.17 2.45
N GLY A 95 10.28 -2.44 2.24
CA GLY A 95 8.90 -2.93 2.32
C GLY A 95 8.74 -3.88 3.49
N THR A 96 7.73 -3.67 4.34
CA THR A 96 7.43 -4.59 5.47
C THR A 96 6.09 -5.27 5.25
N ASP A 97 5.96 -6.51 5.65
CA ASP A 97 4.70 -7.23 5.71
C ASP A 97 4.74 -8.31 6.79
N ILE A 98 3.60 -8.58 7.40
CA ILE A 98 3.46 -9.67 8.37
C ILE A 98 3.34 -11.03 7.69
N SER A 99 2.88 -11.05 6.43
CA SER A 99 2.72 -12.26 5.62
C SER A 99 4.01 -12.56 4.85
N LYS A 100 4.62 -13.69 5.19
CA LYS A 100 5.77 -14.21 4.45
C LYS A 100 5.42 -14.49 2.98
N GLU A 101 4.23 -15.01 2.73
CA GLU A 101 3.72 -15.31 1.38
C GLU A 101 3.57 -14.04 0.55
N ALA A 102 3.12 -12.94 1.16
CA ALA A 102 3.05 -11.63 0.50
C ALA A 102 4.46 -11.12 0.15
N LEU A 103 5.42 -11.22 1.07
CA LEU A 103 6.80 -10.84 0.82
C LEU A 103 7.46 -11.66 -0.29
N GLU A 104 7.14 -12.93 -0.44
CA GLU A 104 7.62 -13.74 -1.56
C GLU A 104 7.07 -13.23 -2.91
N VAL A 105 5.81 -12.77 -2.95
CA VAL A 105 5.26 -12.11 -4.14
C VAL A 105 5.97 -10.77 -4.39
N ALA A 106 6.14 -9.94 -3.36
CA ALA A 106 6.82 -8.66 -3.46
C ALA A 106 8.26 -8.79 -3.98
N LYS A 107 9.03 -9.77 -3.48
CA LYS A 107 10.38 -10.08 -3.96
C LYS A 107 10.41 -10.41 -5.45
N ARG A 108 9.54 -11.35 -5.90
CA ARG A 108 9.46 -11.68 -7.33
C ARG A 108 9.09 -10.48 -8.18
N ASN A 109 8.18 -9.63 -7.69
CA ASN A 109 7.82 -8.39 -8.35
C ASN A 109 8.97 -7.40 -8.43
N GLY A 110 9.75 -7.27 -7.34
CA GLY A 110 10.96 -6.45 -7.33
C GLY A 110 12.00 -6.93 -8.34
N GLU A 111 12.28 -8.24 -8.38
CA GLU A 111 13.19 -8.87 -9.36
C GLU A 111 12.72 -8.66 -10.80
N LYS A 112 11.43 -8.92 -11.08
CA LYS A 112 10.81 -8.73 -12.40
C LYS A 112 10.93 -7.29 -12.88
N ASN A 113 10.76 -6.31 -11.98
CA ASN A 113 10.85 -4.89 -12.28
C ASN A 113 12.27 -4.32 -12.10
N LYS A 114 13.27 -5.17 -11.78
CA LYS A 114 14.70 -4.82 -11.68
C LYS A 114 14.97 -3.70 -10.67
N VAL A 115 14.30 -3.75 -9.54
CA VAL A 115 14.48 -2.81 -8.43
C VAL A 115 15.06 -3.52 -7.21
N ASP A 116 15.98 -2.84 -6.52
CA ASP A 116 16.59 -3.32 -5.28
C ASP A 116 15.86 -2.70 -4.08
N ILE A 117 15.15 -3.54 -3.34
CA ILE A 117 14.32 -3.16 -2.18
C ILE A 117 14.59 -4.15 -1.06
N GLU A 118 14.74 -3.63 0.15
CA GLU A 118 14.85 -4.44 1.35
C GLU A 118 13.45 -4.89 1.80
N TRP A 119 13.24 -6.21 1.89
CA TRP A 119 11.96 -6.79 2.29
C TRP A 119 12.09 -7.40 3.68
N LEU A 120 11.25 -6.96 4.63
CA LEU A 120 11.33 -7.32 6.03
C LEU A 120 10.01 -7.93 6.51
N GLU A 121 10.08 -9.11 7.11
CA GLU A 121 8.94 -9.78 7.73
C GLU A 121 8.72 -9.23 9.14
N GLY A 122 7.49 -8.81 9.45
CA GLY A 122 7.10 -8.38 10.79
C GLY A 122 5.85 -7.52 10.80
N ASP A 123 5.35 -7.25 12.01
CA ASP A 123 4.11 -6.51 12.21
C ASP A 123 4.36 -5.00 12.13
N LEU A 124 3.85 -4.39 11.04
CA LEU A 124 3.87 -2.95 10.77
C LEU A 124 5.30 -2.37 10.86
N LEU A 125 5.58 -1.58 11.90
CA LEU A 125 6.86 -0.87 12.10
C LEU A 125 7.94 -1.73 12.77
N GLU A 126 7.58 -2.86 13.38
CA GLU A 126 8.48 -3.65 14.24
C GLU A 126 9.80 -4.06 13.55
N PRO A 127 9.81 -4.48 12.27
CA PRO A 127 11.06 -4.89 11.63
C PRO A 127 11.93 -3.73 11.14
N LEU A 128 11.43 -2.48 11.21
CA LEU A 128 12.17 -1.32 10.73
C LEU A 128 13.38 -0.98 11.60
N SER A 129 14.44 -0.53 10.96
CA SER A 129 15.62 0.07 11.60
C SER A 129 15.99 1.40 10.96
N GLY A 130 16.44 2.35 11.78
CA GLY A 130 16.83 3.69 11.32
C GLY A 130 15.64 4.64 11.12
N THR A 131 15.87 5.70 10.34
CA THR A 131 14.88 6.77 10.15
C THR A 131 14.61 7.05 8.68
N PHE A 132 13.38 7.46 8.38
CA PHE A 132 12.87 7.59 7.03
C PHE A 132 12.43 9.04 6.74
N ASP A 133 12.60 9.43 5.48
CA ASP A 133 12.07 10.67 4.93
C ASP A 133 10.59 10.53 4.59
N CYS A 134 10.17 9.31 4.25
CA CYS A 134 8.79 9.02 3.93
C CYS A 134 8.40 7.63 4.46
N ILE A 135 7.22 7.56 5.08
CA ILE A 135 6.58 6.30 5.45
C ILE A 135 5.20 6.29 4.80
N ILE A 136 4.94 5.26 4.00
CA ILE A 136 3.71 5.09 3.23
C ILE A 136 3.04 3.80 3.68
N SER A 137 1.71 3.77 3.68
CA SER A 137 0.97 2.53 3.90
C SER A 137 -0.42 2.60 3.28
N ASN A 138 -0.85 1.49 2.71
CA ASN A 138 -2.25 1.17 2.48
C ASN A 138 -2.60 0.01 3.43
N PRO A 139 -2.83 0.28 4.73
CA PRO A 139 -3.08 -0.77 5.70
C PRO A 139 -4.51 -1.28 5.59
N PRO A 140 -4.84 -2.47 6.10
CA PRO A 140 -6.22 -2.91 6.21
C PRO A 140 -7.04 -1.91 7.01
N TYR A 141 -8.21 -1.51 6.46
CA TYR A 141 -9.06 -0.46 7.03
C TYR A 141 -10.55 -0.80 7.05
N ILE A 142 -10.92 -2.00 6.65
CA ILE A 142 -12.33 -2.43 6.64
C ILE A 142 -12.70 -2.99 7.99
N ASP A 143 -13.84 -2.56 8.53
CA ASP A 143 -14.43 -3.20 9.72
C ASP A 143 -14.88 -4.62 9.37
N LYS A 144 -14.56 -5.58 10.21
CA LYS A 144 -14.99 -6.99 10.04
C LYS A 144 -16.54 -7.15 9.95
N HIS A 145 -17.27 -6.20 10.48
CA HIS A 145 -18.74 -6.17 10.48
C HIS A 145 -19.34 -5.35 9.34
N ASP A 146 -18.51 -4.77 8.47
CA ASP A 146 -18.99 -4.00 7.32
C ASP A 146 -19.66 -4.93 6.30
N SER A 147 -20.98 -4.75 6.16
CA SER A 147 -21.79 -5.51 5.20
C SER A 147 -21.68 -4.98 3.77
N ALA A 148 -21.09 -3.80 3.56
CA ALA A 148 -20.97 -3.18 2.24
C ALA A 148 -19.84 -3.77 1.38
N VAL A 149 -18.93 -4.54 1.99
CA VAL A 149 -17.85 -5.20 1.24
C VAL A 149 -18.41 -6.32 0.38
N MET A 150 -18.11 -6.30 -0.91
CA MET A 150 -18.57 -7.32 -1.86
C MET A 150 -18.13 -8.72 -1.42
N ASP A 151 -19.04 -9.68 -1.51
CA ASP A 151 -18.78 -11.07 -1.11
C ASP A 151 -17.58 -11.68 -1.84
N MET A 152 -17.38 -11.32 -3.11
CA MET A 152 -16.25 -11.75 -3.93
C MET A 152 -14.91 -11.30 -3.31
N VAL A 153 -14.81 -10.06 -2.82
CA VAL A 153 -13.60 -9.56 -2.15
C VAL A 153 -13.34 -10.34 -0.87
N LYS A 154 -14.38 -10.56 -0.05
CA LYS A 154 -14.26 -11.37 1.18
C LYS A 154 -13.88 -12.83 0.93
N GLN A 155 -14.28 -13.38 -0.20
CA GLN A 155 -14.08 -14.79 -0.51
C GLN A 155 -12.68 -15.09 -1.04
N TYR A 156 -12.10 -14.19 -1.83
CA TYR A 156 -10.90 -14.48 -2.60
C TYR A 156 -9.66 -13.69 -2.19
N GLU A 157 -9.84 -12.49 -1.63
CA GLU A 157 -8.70 -11.67 -1.21
C GLU A 157 -8.29 -11.94 0.25
N PRO A 158 -7.01 -11.78 0.61
CA PRO A 158 -6.54 -12.17 1.94
C PRO A 158 -7.16 -11.27 3.03
N HIS A 159 -7.80 -11.89 4.02
CA HIS A 159 -8.48 -11.20 5.11
C HIS A 159 -7.55 -10.27 5.90
N LEU A 160 -6.28 -10.65 6.05
CA LEU A 160 -5.26 -9.82 6.73
C LEU A 160 -5.00 -8.50 6.01
N ALA A 161 -5.21 -8.44 4.70
CA ALA A 161 -5.03 -7.22 3.91
C ALA A 161 -6.31 -6.35 3.84
N LEU A 162 -7.45 -6.89 4.26
CA LEU A 162 -8.74 -6.20 4.17
C LEU A 162 -9.21 -5.65 5.51
N PHE A 163 -9.21 -6.51 6.55
CA PHE A 163 -9.92 -6.25 7.78
C PHE A 163 -9.01 -5.82 8.92
N ALA A 164 -9.43 -4.79 9.64
CA ALA A 164 -8.80 -4.34 10.86
C ALA A 164 -9.82 -4.28 12.01
N GLU A 165 -9.30 -4.43 13.22
CA GLU A 165 -10.08 -4.22 14.44
C GLU A 165 -10.32 -2.73 14.71
N GLU A 166 -10.99 -2.41 15.83
CA GLU A 166 -11.31 -1.03 16.16
C GLU A 166 -12.07 -0.30 15.03
N GLN A 167 -13.05 -0.96 14.41
CA GLN A 167 -13.84 -0.41 13.30
C GLN A 167 -12.96 0.00 12.09
N GLY A 168 -11.87 -0.73 11.85
CA GLY A 168 -10.93 -0.44 10.77
C GLY A 168 -9.80 0.54 11.14
N TYR A 169 -9.68 0.97 12.39
CA TYR A 169 -8.68 1.96 12.80
C TYR A 169 -7.41 1.37 13.42
N ALA A 170 -7.40 0.10 13.81
CA ALA A 170 -6.33 -0.49 14.62
C ALA A 170 -4.93 -0.31 14.03
N CYS A 171 -4.75 -0.54 12.72
CA CYS A 171 -3.46 -0.38 12.06
C CYS A 171 -2.98 1.07 12.08
N TYR A 172 -3.87 2.03 11.80
CA TYR A 172 -3.53 3.46 11.86
C TYR A 172 -3.11 3.89 13.25
N HIS A 173 -3.86 3.48 14.28
CA HIS A 173 -3.54 3.80 15.67
C HIS A 173 -2.20 3.22 16.06
N LYS A 174 -1.94 1.95 15.73
CA LYS A 174 -0.67 1.27 16.05
C LYS A 174 0.50 1.96 15.34
N ILE A 175 0.36 2.28 14.04
CA ILE A 175 1.40 2.97 13.29
C ILE A 175 1.62 4.38 13.83
N LEU A 176 0.61 5.23 13.86
CA LEU A 176 0.75 6.66 14.23
C LEU A 176 1.28 6.86 15.66
N LYS A 177 0.88 6.00 16.60
CA LYS A 177 1.35 6.06 17.98
C LYS A 177 2.84 5.75 18.12
N ASN A 178 3.38 4.89 17.26
CA ASN A 178 4.73 4.34 17.40
C ASN A 178 5.72 4.82 16.31
N ILE A 179 5.28 5.62 15.34
CA ILE A 179 6.08 5.96 14.16
C ILE A 179 7.20 6.98 14.43
N LYS A 180 7.07 7.84 15.44
CA LYS A 180 8.00 8.97 15.69
C LYS A 180 9.49 8.58 15.73
N PRO A 181 9.89 7.47 16.37
CA PRO A 181 11.30 7.05 16.38
C PRO A 181 11.88 6.73 14.99
N TYR A 182 11.02 6.46 14.02
CA TYR A 182 11.39 6.11 12.65
C TYR A 182 11.35 7.31 11.68
N LEU A 183 11.06 8.52 12.17
CA LEU A 183 10.98 9.71 11.34
C LEU A 183 12.25 10.54 11.41
N LYS A 184 12.69 11.07 10.26
CA LYS A 184 13.69 12.14 10.23
C LYS A 184 13.07 13.46 10.67
N THR A 185 13.87 14.54 10.81
CA THR A 185 13.41 15.87 11.21
C THR A 185 12.33 16.38 10.24
N ASN A 186 12.61 16.26 8.93
CA ASN A 186 11.66 16.55 7.85
C ASN A 186 11.14 15.23 7.30
N TYR A 187 9.84 15.05 7.32
CA TYR A 187 9.22 13.77 6.94
C TYR A 187 7.89 13.95 6.22
N LEU A 188 7.51 12.92 5.53
CA LEU A 188 6.16 12.72 4.98
C LEU A 188 5.62 11.37 5.47
N ILE A 189 4.42 11.37 6.05
CA ILE A 189 3.65 10.16 6.30
C ILE A 189 2.43 10.19 5.38
N ALA A 190 2.16 9.09 4.70
CA ALA A 190 1.05 9.01 3.76
C ALA A 190 0.28 7.69 3.94
N PHE A 191 -1.04 7.80 4.07
CA PHE A 191 -1.93 6.65 4.17
C PHE A 191 -3.04 6.70 3.13
N GLU A 192 -3.37 5.54 2.57
CA GLU A 192 -4.70 5.32 2.03
C GLU A 192 -5.68 5.09 3.20
N ILE A 193 -6.88 5.68 3.14
CA ILE A 193 -7.90 5.58 4.19
C ILE A 193 -9.26 5.23 3.60
N GLY A 194 -10.12 4.64 4.40
CA GLY A 194 -11.53 4.47 4.06
C GLY A 194 -12.24 5.84 3.98
N TYR A 195 -13.15 6.01 3.03
CA TYR A 195 -13.81 7.30 2.74
C TYR A 195 -14.57 7.91 3.92
N GLN A 196 -14.96 7.10 4.92
CA GLN A 196 -15.64 7.56 6.13
C GLN A 196 -14.69 7.83 7.30
N GLN A 197 -13.39 7.54 7.16
CA GLN A 197 -12.43 7.59 8.27
C GLN A 197 -11.78 8.96 8.47
N ARG A 198 -12.01 9.92 7.57
CA ARG A 198 -11.37 11.23 7.58
C ARG A 198 -11.42 11.93 8.93
N GLN A 199 -12.62 12.13 9.46
CA GLN A 199 -12.82 12.97 10.64
C GLN A 199 -12.01 12.47 11.84
N HIS A 200 -12.03 11.16 12.06
CA HIS A 200 -11.32 10.54 13.17
C HIS A 200 -9.79 10.60 12.95
N LEU A 201 -9.31 10.15 11.79
CA LEU A 201 -7.88 10.05 11.52
C LEU A 201 -7.21 11.42 11.41
N GLU A 202 -7.86 12.41 10.79
CA GLU A 202 -7.34 13.77 10.70
C GLU A 202 -7.19 14.42 12.09
N LYS A 203 -8.19 14.25 12.96
CA LYS A 203 -8.13 14.72 14.35
C LYS A 203 -7.01 14.02 15.12
N TYR A 204 -6.96 12.69 15.07
CA TYR A 204 -5.95 11.90 15.77
C TYR A 204 -4.53 12.24 15.31
N ALA A 205 -4.32 12.41 14.01
CA ALA A 205 -3.03 12.82 13.47
C ALA A 205 -2.62 14.22 13.94
N LYS A 206 -3.54 15.20 13.95
CA LYS A 206 -3.26 16.57 14.46
C LYS A 206 -2.87 16.59 15.93
N GLU A 207 -3.46 15.74 16.75
CA GLU A 207 -3.11 15.61 18.16
C GLU A 207 -1.69 15.03 18.35
N LEU A 208 -1.29 14.07 17.52
CA LEU A 208 0.02 13.43 17.61
C LEU A 208 1.13 14.25 16.96
N PHE A 209 0.82 15.02 15.93
CA PHE A 209 1.77 15.78 15.12
C PHE A 209 1.40 17.26 15.03
N PRO A 210 1.40 18.00 16.18
CA PRO A 210 0.95 19.40 16.22
C PRO A 210 1.83 20.36 15.39
N ASP A 211 3.09 19.97 15.11
CA ASP A 211 4.05 20.74 14.34
C ASP A 211 4.10 20.35 12.84
N ALA A 212 3.21 19.48 12.39
CA ALA A 212 3.13 19.05 11.01
C ALA A 212 1.85 19.54 10.33
N ILE A 213 1.89 19.66 9.01
CA ILE A 213 0.69 19.92 8.21
C ILE A 213 -0.03 18.57 8.04
N VAL A 214 -1.26 18.51 8.55
CA VAL A 214 -2.12 17.33 8.42
C VAL A 214 -3.26 17.65 7.48
N GLU A 215 -3.38 16.91 6.39
CA GLU A 215 -4.43 17.11 5.40
C GLU A 215 -4.98 15.79 4.86
N VAL A 216 -6.25 15.80 4.50
CA VAL A 216 -6.88 14.67 3.80
C VAL A 216 -7.24 15.10 2.39
N LYS A 217 -6.74 14.36 1.41
CA LYS A 217 -7.01 14.58 -0.01
C LYS A 217 -8.05 13.58 -0.52
N LYS A 218 -8.77 14.02 -1.54
CA LYS A 218 -9.76 13.19 -2.23
C LYS A 218 -9.11 12.40 -3.37
N ASP A 219 -9.72 11.24 -3.66
CA ASP A 219 -9.48 10.48 -4.88
C ASP A 219 -10.20 11.13 -6.09
N LEU A 220 -9.96 10.62 -7.28
CA LEU A 220 -10.61 11.10 -8.51
C LEU A 220 -12.14 10.90 -8.52
N SER A 221 -12.64 9.98 -7.70
CA SER A 221 -14.08 9.78 -7.49
C SER A 221 -14.70 10.78 -6.51
N GLY A 222 -13.89 11.65 -5.88
CA GLY A 222 -14.32 12.68 -4.94
C GLY A 222 -14.47 12.21 -3.49
N ASN A 223 -14.03 10.99 -3.16
CA ASN A 223 -14.05 10.46 -1.80
C ASN A 223 -12.80 10.88 -1.03
N ASP A 224 -12.92 11.12 0.28
CA ASP A 224 -11.76 11.30 1.15
C ASP A 224 -10.95 9.98 1.17
N ARG A 225 -9.68 10.03 0.78
CA ARG A 225 -8.90 8.81 0.51
C ARG A 225 -7.47 8.82 0.99
N PHE A 226 -6.83 9.98 1.10
CA PHE A 226 -5.40 10.05 1.39
C PHE A 226 -5.14 10.97 2.57
N LEU A 227 -4.65 10.42 3.68
CA LEU A 227 -4.16 11.19 4.82
C LEU A 227 -2.67 11.46 4.64
N LEU A 228 -2.29 12.73 4.60
CA LEU A 228 -0.91 13.19 4.50
C LEU A 228 -0.53 13.98 5.75
N ILE A 229 0.61 13.65 6.34
CA ILE A 229 1.21 14.34 7.49
C ILE A 229 2.60 14.76 7.06
N ASP A 230 2.80 16.04 6.82
CA ASP A 230 4.01 16.61 6.23
C ASP A 230 4.67 17.60 7.18
N LYS A 231 5.92 17.36 7.52
CA LYS A 231 6.74 18.27 8.30
C LYS A 231 7.92 18.75 7.46
N GLU A 232 7.99 20.06 7.30
CA GLU A 232 9.12 20.78 6.72
C GLU A 232 9.58 21.85 7.73
N GLU A 233 10.89 22.04 7.83
CA GLU A 233 11.49 23.17 8.57
C GLU A 233 11.41 24.46 7.77
#